data_de621d99426d3b2174d1c543d777a173
#
_entry.id   de621d99426d3b2174d1c543d777a173
#
_cell.length_a   1.000
_cell.length_b   1.000
_cell.length_c   1.000
_cell.angle_alpha   90.00
_cell.angle_beta   90.00
_cell.angle_gamma   90.00
#
_symmetry.space_group_name_H-M   'P 1'
#
loop_
_entity.id
_entity.type
_entity.pdbx_description
1 polymer ?
#
loop_
_entity_poly.entity_id
_entity_poly.type
_entity_poly.pdbx_seq_one_letter_code
_entity_poly.pdbx_strand_id
1 'polypeptide(L)'
;MKDKKLLSPKCLIDLIENKRFGVEYQPIISTNSQEIFAYESLARFYSIDNELIRPDLVYESLHNSPLTLFQVEYQQKQLQLSYAVNDHDIFVNLDQDSYFASGVIDQSNPFLKLFKSHSKSNVVVELIENSEINDAIMSLAMIDNLAKSNIQTAIDDVCNPQSMISTSVIQLVNYIKLDKFVIKNKSNRNFMLLVKSIIDYAHSTDKKVILEGVETYEDLTLAKQLTCDFVQGFYYRDRFKNVS
;
A
#
# COMPACT_ATOMS: atom_id res chain seq x y z
N MET A 1 16.12 12.98 14.70
CA MET A 1 15.57 13.07 13.32
C MET A 1 16.76 13.38 12.42
N LYS A 2 17.11 12.48 11.48
CA LYS A 2 18.03 12.84 10.39
C LYS A 2 17.23 13.71 9.44
N ASP A 3 17.71 14.91 9.14
CA ASP A 3 17.13 15.75 8.09
C ASP A 3 17.05 14.93 6.80
N LYS A 4 15.85 14.45 6.46
CA LYS A 4 15.62 13.85 5.16
C LYS A 4 15.81 14.96 4.13
N LYS A 5 16.79 14.82 3.29
CA LYS A 5 17.09 15.80 2.25
C LYS A 5 16.01 15.70 1.18
N LEU A 6 15.02 16.62 1.20
CA LEU A 6 14.00 16.71 0.15
C LEU A 6 14.63 16.87 -1.23
N LEU A 7 13.91 16.45 -2.25
CA LEU A 7 14.33 16.60 -3.64
C LEU A 7 14.40 18.08 -4.02
N SER A 8 15.38 18.44 -4.85
CA SER A 8 15.46 19.81 -5.36
C SER A 8 14.29 20.12 -6.29
N PRO A 9 13.80 21.38 -6.33
CA PRO A 9 12.75 21.80 -7.26
C PRO A 9 13.06 21.40 -8.72
N LYS A 10 14.32 21.52 -9.13
CA LYS A 10 14.76 21.13 -10.49
C LYS A 10 14.54 19.65 -10.75
N CYS A 11 14.85 18.77 -9.79
CA CYS A 11 14.63 17.34 -9.89
C CYS A 11 13.14 16.99 -9.99
N LEU A 12 12.31 17.65 -9.15
CA LEU A 12 10.84 17.44 -9.16
C LEU A 12 10.22 17.90 -10.49
N ILE A 13 10.61 19.06 -11.00
CA ILE A 13 10.13 19.59 -12.29
C ILE A 13 10.50 18.61 -13.41
N ASP A 14 11.76 18.20 -13.50
CA ASP A 14 12.20 17.23 -14.53
C ASP A 14 11.43 15.91 -14.45
N LEU A 15 11.25 15.39 -13.24
CA LEU A 15 10.51 14.14 -13.01
C LEU A 15 9.06 14.24 -13.48
N ILE A 16 8.38 15.36 -13.19
CA ILE A 16 6.96 15.56 -13.51
C ILE A 16 6.78 15.86 -15.01
N GLU A 17 7.55 16.80 -15.56
CA GLU A 17 7.42 17.21 -16.97
C GLU A 17 7.77 16.08 -17.94
N ASN A 18 8.81 15.30 -17.63
CA ASN A 18 9.26 14.19 -18.45
C ASN A 18 8.62 12.84 -18.08
N LYS A 19 7.65 12.83 -17.13
CA LYS A 19 6.91 11.63 -16.69
C LYS A 19 7.86 10.46 -16.40
N ARG A 20 8.93 10.71 -15.62
CA ARG A 20 9.91 9.69 -15.28
C ARG A 20 9.35 8.72 -14.24
N PHE A 21 8.25 8.09 -14.61
CA PHE A 21 7.47 7.19 -13.79
C PHE A 21 7.64 5.74 -14.27
N GLY A 22 7.64 4.83 -13.32
CA GLY A 22 7.58 3.41 -13.57
C GLY A 22 6.76 2.70 -12.52
N VAL A 23 6.63 1.40 -12.67
CA VAL A 23 5.86 0.54 -11.76
C VAL A 23 6.60 -0.75 -11.50
N GLU A 24 6.59 -1.20 -10.26
CA GLU A 24 6.98 -2.56 -9.90
C GLU A 24 5.76 -3.27 -9.30
N TYR A 25 5.50 -4.49 -9.75
CA TYR A 25 4.45 -5.35 -9.21
C TYR A 25 5.11 -6.43 -8.37
N GLN A 26 4.81 -6.41 -7.06
CA GLN A 26 5.24 -7.43 -6.13
C GLN A 26 4.10 -8.41 -5.86
N PRO A 27 4.31 -9.72 -6.05
CA PRO A 27 3.26 -10.69 -5.87
C PRO A 27 2.90 -10.86 -4.39
N ILE A 28 1.61 -10.95 -4.12
CA ILE A 28 1.02 -11.39 -2.86
C ILE A 28 0.68 -12.86 -3.04
N ILE A 29 1.29 -13.72 -2.23
CA ILE A 29 1.28 -15.19 -2.41
C ILE A 29 0.39 -15.82 -1.35
N SER A 30 -0.49 -16.74 -1.76
CA SER A 30 -1.26 -17.57 -0.83
C SER A 30 -0.33 -18.43 0.02
N THR A 31 -0.48 -18.34 1.33
CA THR A 31 0.33 -19.09 2.29
C THR A 31 0.13 -20.60 2.15
N ASN A 32 -1.06 -21.03 1.73
CA ASN A 32 -1.44 -22.44 1.58
C ASN A 32 -1.04 -23.01 0.21
N SER A 33 -1.54 -22.42 -0.90
CA SER A 33 -1.33 -22.95 -2.25
C SER A 33 0.02 -22.55 -2.85
N GLN A 34 0.69 -21.52 -2.34
CA GLN A 34 1.90 -20.92 -2.89
C GLN A 34 1.71 -20.32 -4.29
N GLU A 35 0.46 -20.09 -4.68
CA GLU A 35 0.09 -19.42 -5.92
C GLU A 35 -0.06 -17.91 -5.70
N ILE A 36 0.09 -17.16 -6.79
CA ILE A 36 -0.10 -15.71 -6.77
C ILE A 36 -1.60 -15.44 -6.59
N PHE A 37 -1.94 -14.73 -5.53
CA PHE A 37 -3.28 -14.23 -5.24
C PHE A 37 -3.52 -12.88 -5.91
N ALA A 38 -2.60 -11.96 -5.73
CA ALA A 38 -2.70 -10.57 -6.18
C ALA A 38 -1.30 -9.99 -6.42
N TYR A 39 -1.26 -8.75 -6.87
CA TYR A 39 -0.02 -7.97 -6.94
C TYR A 39 -0.19 -6.63 -6.23
N GLU A 40 0.78 -6.26 -5.41
CA GLU A 40 0.94 -4.86 -4.99
C GLU A 40 1.68 -4.09 -6.07
N SER A 41 1.13 -2.95 -6.46
CA SER A 41 1.68 -2.07 -7.46
C SER A 41 2.39 -0.89 -6.82
N LEU A 42 3.70 -0.88 -6.88
CA LEU A 42 4.58 0.09 -6.26
C LEU A 42 5.06 1.14 -7.25
N ALA A 43 4.92 2.40 -6.91
CA ALA A 43 5.45 3.51 -7.70
C ALA A 43 6.98 3.42 -7.81
N ARG A 44 7.51 3.74 -8.97
CA ARG A 44 8.93 3.91 -9.24
C ARG A 44 9.13 5.25 -9.93
N PHE A 45 10.19 5.95 -9.54
CA PHE A 45 10.56 7.25 -10.08
C PHE A 45 12.03 7.24 -10.47
N TYR A 46 12.35 7.94 -11.53
CA TYR A 46 13.70 7.94 -12.08
C TYR A 46 14.25 9.36 -12.27
N SER A 47 15.55 9.54 -12.08
CA SER A 47 16.26 10.76 -12.40
C SER A 47 16.47 10.91 -13.90
N ILE A 48 17.03 12.06 -14.32
CA ILE A 48 17.46 12.29 -15.71
C ILE A 48 18.51 11.26 -16.17
N ASP A 49 19.33 10.75 -15.24
CA ASP A 49 20.35 9.75 -15.47
C ASP A 49 19.79 8.30 -15.35
N ASN A 50 18.47 8.17 -15.29
CA ASN A 50 17.76 6.90 -15.14
C ASN A 50 18.06 6.15 -13.82
N GLU A 51 18.50 6.87 -12.79
CA GLU A 51 18.69 6.32 -11.45
C GLU A 51 17.38 6.29 -10.68
N LEU A 52 17.16 5.22 -9.91
CA LEU A 52 15.96 5.07 -9.10
C LEU A 52 15.93 6.12 -7.98
N ILE A 53 14.85 6.90 -7.94
CA ILE A 53 14.54 7.82 -6.84
C ILE A 53 13.55 7.14 -5.91
N ARG A 54 13.81 7.20 -4.61
CA ARG A 54 12.94 6.62 -3.59
C ARG A 54 11.56 7.29 -3.62
N PRO A 55 10.46 6.51 -3.73
CA PRO A 55 9.09 7.08 -3.78
C PRO A 55 8.73 7.93 -2.58
N ASP A 56 9.14 7.52 -1.37
CA ASP A 56 8.87 8.28 -0.14
C ASP A 56 9.48 9.70 -0.18
N LEU A 57 10.64 9.89 -0.80
CA LEU A 57 11.23 11.22 -0.99
C LEU A 57 10.45 12.08 -1.99
N VAL A 58 9.91 11.45 -3.04
CA VAL A 58 9.09 12.17 -4.03
C VAL A 58 7.80 12.66 -3.36
N TYR A 59 7.05 11.75 -2.73
CA TYR A 59 5.79 12.10 -2.07
C TYR A 59 6.00 13.13 -0.95
N GLU A 60 7.00 12.94 -0.07
CA GLU A 60 7.33 13.89 1.00
C GLU A 60 7.68 15.28 0.45
N SER A 61 8.37 15.35 -0.70
CA SER A 61 8.68 16.62 -1.36
C SER A 61 7.45 17.31 -1.96
N LEU A 62 6.37 16.58 -2.22
CA LEU A 62 5.13 17.09 -2.82
C LEU A 62 4.04 17.44 -1.79
N HIS A 63 4.16 17.02 -0.53
CA HIS A 63 3.13 17.27 0.50
C HIS A 63 2.80 18.77 0.70
N ASN A 64 3.76 19.67 0.48
CA ASN A 64 3.52 21.12 0.54
C ASN A 64 2.78 21.68 -0.68
N SER A 65 2.44 20.85 -1.67
CA SER A 65 1.74 21.23 -2.90
C SER A 65 0.65 20.20 -3.23
N PRO A 66 -0.51 20.25 -2.55
CA PRO A 66 -1.56 19.24 -2.66
C PRO A 66 -2.02 18.97 -4.09
N LEU A 67 -2.13 20.01 -4.92
CA LEU A 67 -2.52 19.84 -6.33
C LEU A 67 -1.44 19.11 -7.16
N THR A 68 -0.17 19.37 -6.89
CA THR A 68 0.93 18.68 -7.58
C THR A 68 1.00 17.22 -7.10
N LEU A 69 0.83 16.99 -5.81
CA LEU A 69 0.74 15.66 -5.21
C LEU A 69 -0.38 14.86 -5.88
N PHE A 70 -1.59 15.43 -5.96
CA PHE A 70 -2.72 14.83 -6.67
C PHE A 70 -2.38 14.48 -8.12
N GLN A 71 -1.79 15.41 -8.88
CA GLN A 71 -1.47 15.19 -10.29
C GLN A 71 -0.47 14.06 -10.48
N VAL A 72 0.60 14.03 -9.69
CA VAL A 72 1.62 12.98 -9.76
C VAL A 72 1.03 11.63 -9.38
N GLU A 73 0.29 11.57 -8.27
CA GLU A 73 -0.29 10.32 -7.81
C GLU A 73 -1.38 9.81 -8.76
N TYR A 74 -2.22 10.68 -9.29
CA TYR A 74 -3.24 10.28 -10.27
C TYR A 74 -2.63 9.71 -11.54
N GLN A 75 -1.58 10.35 -12.08
CA GLN A 75 -0.85 9.81 -13.24
C GLN A 75 -0.17 8.48 -12.91
N GLN A 76 0.41 8.37 -11.72
CA GLN A 76 1.01 7.12 -11.26
C GLN A 76 -0.03 6.00 -11.16
N LYS A 77 -1.23 6.27 -10.62
CA LYS A 77 -2.32 5.28 -10.57
C LYS A 77 -2.80 4.88 -11.97
N GLN A 78 -2.91 5.83 -12.90
CA GLN A 78 -3.22 5.51 -14.30
C GLN A 78 -2.17 4.54 -14.89
N LEU A 79 -0.89 4.79 -14.66
CA LEU A 79 0.19 3.92 -15.12
C LEU A 79 0.09 2.53 -14.47
N GLN A 80 -0.06 2.47 -13.15
CA GLN A 80 -0.20 1.24 -12.38
C GLN A 80 -1.36 0.36 -12.87
N LEU A 81 -2.52 0.95 -13.16
CA LEU A 81 -3.67 0.21 -13.65
C LEU A 81 -3.56 -0.20 -15.12
N SER A 82 -2.89 0.61 -15.95
CA SER A 82 -2.74 0.30 -17.38
C SER A 82 -1.90 -0.96 -17.63
N TYR A 83 -0.88 -1.19 -16.82
CA TYR A 83 0.02 -2.35 -16.88
C TYR A 83 -0.31 -3.45 -15.87
N ALA A 84 -1.43 -3.32 -15.14
CA ALA A 84 -1.86 -4.33 -14.20
C ALA A 84 -1.94 -5.73 -14.85
N VAL A 85 -1.51 -6.72 -14.10
CA VAL A 85 -1.53 -8.12 -14.54
C VAL A 85 -2.97 -8.59 -14.62
N ASN A 86 -3.37 -9.13 -15.78
CA ASN A 86 -4.72 -9.64 -15.97
C ASN A 86 -5.01 -10.79 -14.99
N ASP A 87 -6.26 -10.94 -14.61
CA ASP A 87 -6.79 -12.03 -13.79
C ASP A 87 -6.22 -12.12 -12.35
N HIS A 88 -5.56 -11.05 -11.88
CA HIS A 88 -5.09 -10.94 -10.50
C HIS A 88 -5.49 -9.60 -9.93
N ASP A 89 -6.00 -9.59 -8.71
CA ASP A 89 -6.33 -8.36 -8.00
C ASP A 89 -5.09 -7.49 -7.83
N ILE A 90 -5.28 -6.18 -7.84
CA ILE A 90 -4.21 -5.20 -7.73
C ILE A 90 -4.36 -4.35 -6.47
N PHE A 91 -3.33 -4.34 -5.65
CA PHE A 91 -3.22 -3.48 -4.49
C PHE A 91 -2.48 -2.19 -4.88
N VAL A 92 -3.04 -1.05 -4.50
CA VAL A 92 -2.48 0.28 -4.81
C VAL A 92 -2.49 1.15 -3.58
N ASN A 93 -1.34 1.71 -3.23
CA ASN A 93 -1.25 2.72 -2.19
C ASN A 93 -2.00 3.98 -2.61
N LEU A 94 -2.71 4.63 -1.71
CA LEU A 94 -3.35 5.92 -1.96
C LEU A 94 -3.17 6.86 -0.78
N ASP A 95 -2.49 7.97 -1.05
CA ASP A 95 -2.31 9.04 -0.08
C ASP A 95 -3.63 9.79 0.13
N GLN A 96 -4.05 9.97 1.39
CA GLN A 96 -5.30 10.63 1.71
C GLN A 96 -5.30 12.12 1.35
N ASP A 97 -4.17 12.82 1.50
CA ASP A 97 -4.06 14.24 1.14
C ASP A 97 -4.26 14.40 -0.36
N SER A 98 -3.70 13.50 -1.15
CA SER A 98 -3.94 13.41 -2.59
C SER A 98 -5.40 13.13 -2.92
N TYR A 99 -6.04 12.17 -2.21
CA TYR A 99 -7.45 11.84 -2.42
C TYR A 99 -8.37 13.05 -2.22
N PHE A 100 -8.12 13.84 -1.17
CA PHE A 100 -8.93 15.02 -0.84
C PHE A 100 -8.50 16.29 -1.59
N ALA A 101 -7.29 16.35 -2.15
CA ALA A 101 -6.78 17.53 -2.87
C ALA A 101 -7.63 17.93 -4.09
N SER A 102 -8.39 16.98 -4.64
CA SER A 102 -9.34 17.27 -5.72
C SER A 102 -10.52 18.16 -5.29
N GLY A 103 -10.75 18.34 -3.98
CA GLY A 103 -11.94 18.98 -3.41
C GLY A 103 -13.24 18.20 -3.59
N VAL A 104 -13.20 17.01 -4.17
CA VAL A 104 -14.35 16.13 -4.45
C VAL A 104 -14.36 14.99 -3.45
N ILE A 105 -15.33 15.00 -2.53
CA ILE A 105 -15.41 14.07 -1.40
C ILE A 105 -16.49 12.98 -1.57
N ASP A 106 -17.15 12.93 -2.71
CA ASP A 106 -18.24 12.00 -3.01
C ASP A 106 -17.85 10.97 -4.09
N GLN A 107 -18.84 10.23 -4.59
CA GLN A 107 -18.67 9.19 -5.61
C GLN A 107 -18.15 9.72 -6.96
N SER A 108 -18.07 11.03 -7.14
CA SER A 108 -17.49 11.65 -8.33
C SER A 108 -15.99 11.93 -8.22
N ASN A 109 -15.36 11.54 -7.10
CA ASN A 109 -13.92 11.67 -6.90
C ASN A 109 -13.14 11.04 -8.07
N PRO A 110 -12.08 11.70 -8.59
CA PRO A 110 -11.30 11.22 -9.72
C PRO A 110 -10.69 9.83 -9.53
N PHE A 111 -10.17 9.53 -8.31
CA PHE A 111 -9.61 8.21 -8.02
C PHE A 111 -10.68 7.12 -8.02
N LEU A 112 -11.87 7.37 -7.46
CA LEU A 112 -12.96 6.41 -7.50
C LEU A 112 -13.39 6.11 -8.95
N LYS A 113 -13.49 7.13 -9.80
CA LYS A 113 -13.78 6.95 -11.23
C LYS A 113 -12.71 6.13 -11.93
N LEU A 114 -11.43 6.42 -11.63
CA LEU A 114 -10.31 5.70 -12.21
C LEU A 114 -10.35 4.22 -11.81
N PHE A 115 -10.51 3.91 -10.53
CA PHE A 115 -10.56 2.53 -10.03
C PHE A 115 -11.76 1.76 -10.57
N LYS A 116 -12.94 2.39 -10.63
CA LYS A 116 -14.14 1.78 -11.23
C LYS A 116 -14.01 1.54 -12.75
N SER A 117 -13.22 2.33 -13.45
CA SER A 117 -12.97 2.14 -14.90
C SER A 117 -12.04 0.97 -15.19
N HIS A 118 -11.31 0.48 -14.18
CA HIS A 118 -10.44 -0.67 -14.32
C HIS A 118 -11.27 -1.97 -14.40
N SER A 119 -11.14 -2.69 -15.49
CA SER A 119 -11.96 -3.89 -15.79
C SER A 119 -11.20 -5.19 -15.81
N LYS A 120 -9.86 -5.15 -15.61
CA LYS A 120 -9.02 -6.34 -15.70
C LYS A 120 -9.05 -7.21 -14.44
N SER A 121 -9.26 -6.58 -13.28
CA SER A 121 -9.29 -7.21 -11.97
C SER A 121 -9.86 -6.26 -10.92
N ASN A 122 -10.02 -6.71 -9.68
CA ASN A 122 -10.41 -5.82 -8.59
C ASN A 122 -9.25 -4.95 -8.15
N VAL A 123 -9.57 -3.74 -7.74
CA VAL A 123 -8.63 -2.82 -7.11
C VAL A 123 -8.84 -2.84 -5.60
N VAL A 124 -7.77 -3.06 -4.86
CA VAL A 124 -7.72 -2.92 -3.40
C VAL A 124 -6.88 -1.68 -3.08
N VAL A 125 -7.44 -0.75 -2.34
CA VAL A 125 -6.74 0.48 -1.95
C VAL A 125 -6.08 0.29 -0.60
N GLU A 126 -4.76 0.47 -0.56
CA GLU A 126 -3.96 0.45 0.65
C GLU A 126 -3.92 1.85 1.27
N LEU A 127 -4.24 1.88 2.55
CA LEU A 127 -4.25 3.08 3.37
C LEU A 127 -2.99 3.08 4.20
N ILE A 128 -2.26 4.18 4.16
CA ILE A 128 -1.10 4.38 5.02
C ILE A 128 -1.61 4.65 6.44
N GLU A 129 -1.10 3.93 7.43
CA GLU A 129 -1.36 4.23 8.83
C GLU A 129 -0.79 5.60 9.20
N ASN A 130 -1.64 6.45 9.74
CA ASN A 130 -1.30 7.85 9.99
C ASN A 130 -0.90 8.10 11.45
N SER A 131 0.01 9.05 11.62
CA SER A 131 0.55 9.44 12.92
C SER A 131 -0.30 10.46 13.70
N GLU A 132 -1.38 11.02 13.10
CA GLU A 132 -2.18 12.09 13.69
C GLU A 132 -3.68 11.77 13.73
N ILE A 133 -4.40 12.33 14.72
CA ILE A 133 -5.86 12.09 14.92
C ILE A 133 -6.69 12.59 13.74
N ASN A 134 -6.33 13.71 13.15
CA ASN A 134 -7.04 14.27 11.99
C ASN A 134 -6.96 13.35 10.78
N ASP A 135 -5.84 12.68 10.61
CA ASP A 135 -5.61 11.71 9.54
C ASP A 135 -6.56 10.52 9.67
N ALA A 136 -6.83 10.06 10.90
CA ALA A 136 -7.78 8.97 11.13
C ALA A 136 -9.20 9.32 10.67
N ILE A 137 -9.66 10.57 10.88
CA ILE A 137 -10.98 11.03 10.43
C ILE A 137 -11.04 11.06 8.89
N MET A 138 -10.00 11.55 8.24
CA MET A 138 -9.90 11.56 6.78
C MET A 138 -9.85 10.14 6.22
N SER A 139 -9.06 9.26 6.82
CA SER A 139 -9.01 7.84 6.44
C SER A 139 -10.38 7.17 6.54
N LEU A 140 -11.14 7.40 7.60
CA LEU A 140 -12.50 6.86 7.77
C LEU A 140 -13.43 7.35 6.66
N ALA A 141 -13.40 8.65 6.33
CA ALA A 141 -14.21 9.21 5.25
C ALA A 141 -13.83 8.63 3.87
N MET A 142 -12.54 8.43 3.61
CA MET A 142 -12.05 7.80 2.40
C MET A 142 -12.48 6.33 2.30
N ILE A 143 -12.34 5.55 3.38
CA ILE A 143 -12.80 4.15 3.44
C ILE A 143 -14.30 4.04 3.16
N ASP A 144 -15.11 4.89 3.77
CA ASP A 144 -16.56 4.89 3.57
C ASP A 144 -16.92 5.13 2.09
N ASN A 145 -16.25 6.07 1.43
CA ASN A 145 -16.44 6.34 0.00
C ASN A 145 -15.97 5.19 -0.90
N LEU A 146 -14.85 4.57 -0.57
CA LEU A 146 -14.34 3.37 -1.27
C LEU A 146 -15.32 2.21 -1.13
N ALA A 147 -15.80 1.95 0.08
CA ALA A 147 -16.78 0.90 0.37
C ALA A 147 -18.12 1.11 -0.38
N LYS A 148 -18.65 2.35 -0.39
CA LYS A 148 -19.83 2.72 -1.19
C LYS A 148 -19.61 2.54 -2.70
N SER A 149 -18.36 2.47 -3.12
CA SER A 149 -17.96 2.22 -4.51
C SER A 149 -17.67 0.74 -4.80
N ASN A 150 -17.86 -0.15 -3.84
CA ASN A 150 -17.48 -1.56 -3.87
C ASN A 150 -15.96 -1.77 -4.12
N ILE A 151 -15.13 -0.85 -3.64
CA ILE A 151 -13.68 -0.95 -3.69
C ILE A 151 -13.21 -1.42 -2.30
N GLN A 152 -12.47 -2.52 -2.29
CA GLN A 152 -11.90 -3.07 -1.06
C GLN A 152 -10.72 -2.23 -0.58
N THR A 153 -10.46 -2.31 0.73
CA THR A 153 -9.37 -1.57 1.37
C THR A 153 -8.48 -2.49 2.19
N ALA A 154 -7.22 -2.11 2.27
CA ALA A 154 -6.21 -2.70 3.15
C ALA A 154 -5.62 -1.63 4.06
N ILE A 155 -5.32 -2.00 5.31
CA ILE A 155 -4.46 -1.18 6.16
C ILE A 155 -3.05 -1.72 6.10
N ASP A 156 -2.08 -0.83 5.88
CA ASP A 156 -0.66 -1.18 5.75
C ASP A 156 0.12 -0.96 7.06
N ASP A 157 1.34 -1.50 7.14
CA ASP A 157 2.30 -1.30 8.23
C ASP A 157 1.79 -1.64 9.65
N VAL A 158 0.78 -2.52 9.79
CA VAL A 158 0.26 -2.91 11.11
C VAL A 158 1.34 -3.63 11.91
N CYS A 159 1.51 -3.24 13.18
CA CYS A 159 2.58 -3.67 14.08
C CYS A 159 3.97 -3.06 13.79
N ASN A 160 4.09 -2.08 12.91
CA ASN A 160 5.27 -1.26 12.81
C ASN A 160 5.38 -0.36 14.06
N PRO A 161 6.56 -0.25 14.73
CA PRO A 161 6.69 0.54 15.96
C PRO A 161 6.51 2.06 15.77
N GLN A 162 6.47 2.53 14.53
CA GLN A 162 6.25 3.95 14.20
C GLN A 162 4.80 4.23 13.78
N SER A 163 3.99 3.20 13.60
CA SER A 163 2.59 3.32 13.20
C SER A 163 1.65 3.34 14.41
N MET A 164 0.59 4.14 14.33
CA MET A 164 -0.48 4.15 15.33
C MET A 164 -1.69 3.42 14.79
N ILE A 165 -2.13 2.37 15.48
CA ILE A 165 -3.26 1.56 15.06
C ILE A 165 -4.58 2.25 15.42
N SER A 166 -5.36 2.64 14.41
CA SER A 166 -6.74 3.06 14.60
C SER A 166 -7.68 1.84 14.65
N THR A 167 -8.29 1.59 15.80
CA THR A 167 -9.27 0.50 15.94
C THR A 167 -10.47 0.69 15.01
N SER A 168 -10.87 1.92 14.75
CA SER A 168 -11.96 2.23 13.81
C SER A 168 -11.60 1.88 12.37
N VAL A 169 -10.37 2.15 11.95
CA VAL A 169 -9.89 1.79 10.60
C VAL A 169 -9.82 0.27 10.46
N ILE A 170 -9.22 -0.44 11.43
CA ILE A 170 -9.13 -1.91 11.41
C ILE A 170 -10.52 -2.57 11.27
N GLN A 171 -11.55 -2.00 11.89
CA GLN A 171 -12.91 -2.55 11.78
C GLN A 171 -13.48 -2.49 10.35
N LEU A 172 -13.09 -1.51 9.56
CA LEU A 172 -13.69 -1.22 8.27
C LEU A 172 -12.94 -1.84 7.08
N VAL A 173 -11.63 -2.07 7.19
CA VAL A 173 -10.83 -2.61 6.10
C VAL A 173 -11.10 -4.10 5.84
N ASN A 174 -10.79 -4.57 4.64
CA ASN A 174 -10.91 -5.97 4.22
C ASN A 174 -9.63 -6.77 4.45
N TYR A 175 -8.47 -6.10 4.38
CA TYR A 175 -7.16 -6.71 4.53
C TYR A 175 -6.35 -6.00 5.61
N ILE A 176 -5.55 -6.77 6.35
CA ILE A 176 -4.58 -6.29 7.33
C ILE A 176 -3.19 -6.74 6.88
N LYS A 177 -2.29 -5.80 6.57
CA LYS A 177 -0.90 -6.08 6.22
C LYS A 177 -0.04 -5.90 7.47
N LEU A 178 0.58 -6.99 7.91
CA LEU A 178 1.47 -7.02 9.06
C LEU A 178 2.89 -6.69 8.60
N ASP A 179 3.47 -5.64 9.17
CA ASP A 179 4.84 -5.19 8.86
C ASP A 179 5.88 -6.28 9.18
N LYS A 180 6.97 -6.28 8.43
CA LYS A 180 8.17 -7.14 8.64
C LYS A 180 8.75 -7.06 10.05
N PHE A 181 8.37 -6.06 10.86
CA PHE A 181 8.75 -5.98 12.26
C PHE A 181 8.26 -7.19 13.06
N VAL A 182 7.15 -7.80 12.65
CA VAL A 182 6.64 -9.07 13.22
C VAL A 182 7.69 -10.16 13.11
N ILE A 183 8.29 -10.33 11.94
CA ILE A 183 9.36 -11.33 11.69
C ILE A 183 10.58 -11.03 12.56
N LYS A 184 11.01 -9.76 12.61
CA LYS A 184 12.18 -9.32 13.38
C LYS A 184 12.01 -9.50 14.88
N ASN A 185 10.78 -9.50 15.38
CA ASN A 185 10.46 -9.58 16.80
C ASN A 185 9.78 -10.90 17.20
N LYS A 186 9.90 -11.94 16.39
CA LYS A 186 9.31 -13.27 16.63
C LYS A 186 9.68 -13.90 17.98
N SER A 187 10.79 -13.51 18.57
CA SER A 187 11.22 -13.99 19.91
C SER A 187 10.55 -13.26 21.07
N ASN A 188 9.88 -12.13 20.84
CA ASN A 188 9.18 -11.39 21.89
C ASN A 188 7.78 -11.98 22.11
N ARG A 189 7.65 -12.79 23.17
CA ARG A 189 6.40 -13.49 23.48
C ARG A 189 5.19 -12.56 23.63
N ASN A 190 5.35 -11.44 24.32
CA ASN A 190 4.24 -10.51 24.56
C ASN A 190 3.78 -9.84 23.26
N PHE A 191 4.72 -9.45 22.43
CA PHE A 191 4.44 -8.88 21.10
C PHE A 191 3.73 -9.91 20.20
N MET A 192 4.21 -11.15 20.19
CA MET A 192 3.58 -12.21 19.37
C MET A 192 2.18 -12.59 19.86
N LEU A 193 1.86 -12.42 21.16
CA LEU A 193 0.49 -12.56 21.64
C LEU A 193 -0.42 -11.46 21.08
N LEU A 194 0.05 -10.22 21.00
CA LEU A 194 -0.69 -9.13 20.35
C LEU A 194 -0.92 -9.43 18.86
N VAL A 195 0.13 -9.81 18.14
CA VAL A 195 0.04 -10.18 16.71
C VAL A 195 -1.02 -11.27 16.49
N LYS A 196 -0.98 -12.34 17.30
CA LYS A 196 -1.99 -13.41 17.24
C LYS A 196 -3.40 -12.88 17.48
N SER A 197 -3.58 -12.03 18.47
CA SER A 197 -4.90 -11.44 18.78
C SER A 197 -5.45 -10.61 17.62
N ILE A 198 -4.58 -9.90 16.88
CA ILE A 198 -4.96 -9.16 15.66
C ILE A 198 -5.39 -10.14 14.56
N ILE A 199 -4.65 -11.22 14.35
CA ILE A 199 -4.97 -12.24 13.35
C ILE A 199 -6.29 -12.95 13.69
N ASP A 200 -6.47 -13.35 14.93
CA ASP A 200 -7.71 -14.00 15.42
C ASP A 200 -8.92 -13.06 15.24
N TYR A 201 -8.75 -11.77 15.56
CA TYR A 201 -9.78 -10.76 15.29
C TYR A 201 -10.07 -10.65 13.78
N ALA A 202 -9.05 -10.56 12.94
CA ALA A 202 -9.22 -10.45 11.50
C ALA A 202 -10.06 -11.62 10.96
N HIS A 203 -9.69 -12.85 11.29
CA HIS A 203 -10.41 -14.05 10.84
C HIS A 203 -11.84 -14.12 11.40
N SER A 204 -12.04 -13.72 12.67
CA SER A 204 -13.38 -13.68 13.29
C SER A 204 -14.32 -12.65 12.67
N THR A 205 -13.77 -11.73 11.86
CA THR A 205 -14.51 -10.66 11.18
C THR A 205 -14.37 -10.72 9.64
N ASP A 206 -14.09 -11.90 9.09
CA ASP A 206 -13.96 -12.19 7.67
C ASP A 206 -12.90 -11.35 6.91
N LYS A 207 -11.91 -10.83 7.65
CA LYS A 207 -10.78 -10.10 7.07
C LYS A 207 -9.63 -11.04 6.74
N LYS A 208 -8.79 -10.63 5.82
CA LYS A 208 -7.61 -11.36 5.39
C LYS A 208 -6.33 -10.73 5.93
N VAL A 209 -5.34 -11.55 6.23
CA VAL A 209 -4.06 -11.14 6.79
C VAL A 209 -2.92 -11.44 5.82
N ILE A 210 -2.11 -10.42 5.54
CA ILE A 210 -0.90 -10.50 4.71
C ILE A 210 0.30 -10.27 5.63
N LEU A 211 1.29 -11.15 5.65
CA LEU A 211 2.57 -10.91 6.34
C LEU A 211 3.60 -10.43 5.33
N GLU A 212 4.15 -9.26 5.59
CA GLU A 212 5.16 -8.63 4.75
C GLU A 212 6.60 -8.96 5.14
N GLY A 213 7.53 -8.68 4.21
CA GLY A 213 8.96 -8.82 4.42
C GLY A 213 9.44 -10.26 4.57
N VAL A 214 8.72 -11.22 3.99
CA VAL A 214 9.15 -12.62 3.95
C VAL A 214 10.35 -12.75 3.01
N GLU A 215 11.52 -13.06 3.55
CA GLU A 215 12.80 -13.17 2.81
C GLU A 215 13.36 -14.58 2.82
N THR A 216 12.94 -15.43 3.76
CA THR A 216 13.45 -16.80 3.96
C THR A 216 12.32 -17.82 4.08
N TYR A 217 12.69 -19.11 3.96
CA TYR A 217 11.75 -20.21 4.21
C TYR A 217 11.29 -20.26 5.68
N GLU A 218 12.12 -19.84 6.61
CA GLU A 218 11.80 -19.71 8.03
C GLU A 218 10.71 -18.64 8.26
N ASP A 219 10.77 -17.54 7.53
CA ASP A 219 9.76 -16.50 7.60
C ASP A 219 8.41 -16.99 7.05
N LEU A 220 8.43 -17.73 5.94
CA LEU A 220 7.24 -18.38 5.39
C LEU A 220 6.67 -19.40 6.39
N THR A 221 7.53 -20.15 7.09
CA THR A 221 7.10 -21.09 8.13
C THR A 221 6.43 -20.37 9.29
N LEU A 222 6.96 -19.21 9.71
CA LEU A 222 6.35 -18.35 10.72
C LEU A 222 4.96 -17.86 10.26
N ALA A 223 4.82 -17.40 9.02
CA ALA A 223 3.53 -16.97 8.46
C ALA A 223 2.48 -18.10 8.54
N LYS A 224 2.88 -19.34 8.21
CA LYS A 224 2.03 -20.53 8.34
C LYS A 224 1.62 -20.82 9.79
N GLN A 225 2.57 -20.72 10.73
CA GLN A 225 2.30 -20.91 12.16
C GLN A 225 1.37 -19.85 12.74
N LEU A 226 1.45 -18.63 12.22
CA LEU A 226 0.57 -17.52 12.56
C LEU A 226 -0.78 -17.58 11.84
N THR A 227 -0.97 -18.53 10.91
CA THR A 227 -2.18 -18.65 10.09
C THR A 227 -2.46 -17.45 9.18
N CYS A 228 -1.42 -16.69 8.77
CA CYS A 228 -1.59 -15.62 7.79
C CYS A 228 -2.12 -16.20 6.48
N ASP A 229 -3.10 -15.53 5.84
CA ASP A 229 -3.70 -15.96 4.58
C ASP A 229 -2.70 -15.84 3.41
N PHE A 230 -1.94 -14.75 3.42
CA PHE A 230 -1.00 -14.39 2.36
C PHE A 230 0.33 -13.93 2.91
N VAL A 231 1.33 -13.93 2.04
CA VAL A 231 2.69 -13.44 2.31
C VAL A 231 3.18 -12.59 1.14
N GLN A 232 4.08 -11.66 1.45
CA GLN A 232 4.76 -10.82 0.48
C GLN A 232 6.22 -10.59 0.91
N GLY A 233 7.16 -10.56 -0.05
CA GLY A 233 8.55 -10.27 0.26
C GLY A 233 9.55 -10.79 -0.76
N PHE A 234 10.82 -10.54 -0.52
CA PHE A 234 11.91 -10.87 -1.44
C PHE A 234 12.17 -12.37 -1.61
N TYR A 235 11.56 -13.22 -0.79
CA TYR A 235 11.56 -14.66 -1.02
C TYR A 235 10.98 -15.03 -2.40
N TYR A 236 10.09 -14.17 -2.95
CA TYR A 236 9.45 -14.35 -4.27
C TYR A 236 9.93 -13.33 -5.30
N ARG A 237 11.15 -12.78 -5.15
CA ARG A 237 11.70 -11.72 -6.01
C ARG A 237 11.79 -12.11 -7.49
N ASP A 238 11.93 -13.38 -7.78
CA ASP A 238 11.92 -13.95 -9.14
C ASP A 238 10.57 -13.78 -9.87
N ARG A 239 9.50 -13.51 -9.12
CA ARG A 239 8.13 -13.28 -9.62
C ARG A 239 7.74 -11.81 -9.70
N PHE A 240 8.65 -10.88 -9.36
CA PHE A 240 8.41 -9.45 -9.48
C PHE A 240 8.36 -9.05 -10.96
N LYS A 241 7.51 -8.07 -11.29
CA LYS A 241 7.40 -7.53 -12.65
C LYS A 241 7.66 -6.03 -12.61
N ASN A 242 8.50 -5.53 -13.51
CA ASN A 242 8.86 -4.13 -13.63
C ASN A 242 8.42 -3.57 -14.98
N VAL A 243 7.89 -2.33 -14.94
CA VAL A 243 7.55 -1.53 -16.12
C VAL A 243 8.16 -0.14 -15.92
N SER A 244 9.05 0.25 -16.79
CA SER A 244 9.74 1.56 -16.80
C SER A 244 9.53 2.27 -18.13
#